data_0efececd8f5b702127bb73674f705cfa
#
_entry.id   0efececd8f5b702127bb73674f705cfa
#
_cell.length_a   1.000
_cell.length_b   1.000
_cell.length_c   1.000
_cell.angle_alpha   90.00
_cell.angle_beta   90.00
_cell.angle_gamma   90.00
#
_symmetry.space_group_name_H-M   'P 1'
#
loop_
_entity.id
_entity.type
_entity.pdbx_description
1 polymer ?
#
loop_
_entity_poly.entity_id
_entity_poly.type
_entity_poly.pdbx_seq_one_letter_code
_entity_poly.pdbx_strand_id
1 'polypeptide(L)'
;MAITVKIPAQLRPATGGEGEVAVEGATVGEALDAVFDQHDGLRERITEDGTLRRFVNVYVSGEDIRFQDGLDTSLSDGDEVTILPAVAGGR
;
A
#
# COMPACT_ATOMS: atom_id res chain seq x y z
N MET A 1 -15.83 1.11 -2.19
CA MET A 1 -15.27 2.34 -2.73
C MET A 1 -14.11 2.01 -3.64
N ALA A 2 -14.03 2.68 -4.77
CA ALA A 2 -13.00 2.42 -5.76
C ALA A 2 -11.71 3.13 -5.34
N ILE A 3 -10.65 2.36 -5.12
CA ILE A 3 -9.37 2.87 -4.63
C ILE A 3 -8.27 2.47 -5.60
N THR A 4 -7.35 3.39 -5.86
CA THR A 4 -6.18 3.09 -6.66
C THR A 4 -4.97 2.97 -5.73
N VAL A 5 -4.28 1.83 -5.80
CA VAL A 5 -3.07 1.62 -5.01
C VAL A 5 -1.88 1.76 -5.95
N LYS A 6 -0.99 2.70 -5.65
CA LYS A 6 0.20 2.93 -6.47
C LYS A 6 1.36 2.10 -5.97
N ILE A 7 1.97 1.37 -6.87
CA ILE A 7 3.05 0.43 -6.56
C ILE A 7 4.37 1.04 -7.02
N PRO A 8 5.36 1.16 -6.13
CA PRO A 8 6.65 1.72 -6.52
C PRO A 8 7.41 0.78 -7.46
N ALA A 9 8.33 1.35 -8.23
CA ALA A 9 9.06 0.58 -9.23
C ALA A 9 9.74 -0.67 -8.65
N GLN A 10 10.28 -0.56 -7.44
CA GLN A 10 10.98 -1.68 -6.81
C GLN A 10 10.06 -2.87 -6.53
N LEU A 11 8.77 -2.64 -6.39
CA LEU A 11 7.82 -3.70 -6.06
C LEU A 11 7.01 -4.18 -7.25
N ARG A 12 7.16 -3.55 -8.40
CA ARG A 12 6.41 -3.93 -9.60
C ARG A 12 6.66 -5.36 -10.07
N PRO A 13 7.85 -5.95 -9.88
CA PRO A 13 8.01 -7.36 -10.22
C PRO A 13 7.03 -8.27 -9.49
N ALA A 14 6.59 -7.89 -8.29
CA ALA A 14 5.63 -8.68 -7.53
C ALA A 14 4.20 -8.51 -8.04
N THR A 15 3.96 -7.50 -8.89
CA THR A 15 2.63 -7.25 -9.47
C THR A 15 2.59 -7.47 -10.96
N GLY A 16 3.59 -8.19 -11.50
CA GLY A 16 3.63 -8.42 -12.93
C GLY A 16 3.96 -7.18 -13.75
N GLY A 17 4.54 -6.18 -13.12
CA GLY A 17 4.90 -4.94 -13.79
C GLY A 17 3.88 -3.82 -13.64
N GLU A 18 2.80 -4.06 -12.91
CA GLU A 18 1.76 -3.04 -12.74
C GLU A 18 2.18 -1.97 -11.75
N GLY A 19 2.04 -0.71 -12.16
CA GLY A 19 2.34 0.42 -11.30
C GLY A 19 1.14 0.94 -10.53
N GLU A 20 -0.04 0.46 -10.88
CA GLU A 20 -1.28 0.83 -10.19
C GLU A 20 -2.20 -0.38 -10.17
N VAL A 21 -2.86 -0.59 -9.04
CA VAL A 21 -3.81 -1.68 -8.88
C VAL A 21 -5.12 -1.08 -8.40
N ALA A 22 -6.20 -1.36 -9.11
CA ALA A 22 -7.52 -0.88 -8.71
C ALA A 22 -8.14 -1.91 -7.77
N VAL A 23 -8.57 -1.46 -6.60
CA VAL A 23 -9.17 -2.34 -5.60
C VAL A 23 -10.35 -1.63 -4.95
N GLU A 24 -11.02 -2.34 -4.05
CA GLU A 24 -12.08 -1.76 -3.25
C GLU A 24 -11.73 -1.90 -1.78
N GLY A 25 -12.12 -0.92 -0.98
CA GLY A 25 -11.89 -0.96 0.44
C GLY A 25 -12.34 0.33 1.09
N ALA A 26 -12.73 0.25 2.35
CA ALA A 26 -13.15 1.40 3.13
C ALA A 26 -12.01 1.94 3.99
N THR A 27 -10.96 1.15 4.18
CA THR A 27 -9.78 1.56 4.93
C THR A 27 -8.53 1.17 4.17
N VAL A 28 -7.40 1.75 4.59
CA VAL A 28 -6.11 1.42 3.98
C VAL A 28 -5.83 -0.08 4.11
N GLY A 29 -6.11 -0.65 5.30
CA GLY A 29 -5.89 -2.07 5.51
C GLY A 29 -6.70 -2.94 4.56
N GLU A 30 -7.96 -2.59 4.33
CA GLU A 30 -8.80 -3.34 3.40
C GLU A 30 -8.29 -3.22 1.97
N ALA A 31 -7.87 -2.01 1.58
CA ALA A 31 -7.35 -1.81 0.23
C ALA A 31 -6.07 -2.61 0.01
N LEU A 32 -5.18 -2.62 0.99
CA LEU A 32 -3.94 -3.39 0.89
C LEU A 32 -4.22 -4.88 0.85
N ASP A 33 -5.15 -5.38 1.66
CA ASP A 33 -5.52 -6.79 1.63
C ASP A 33 -6.05 -7.18 0.25
N ALA A 34 -6.83 -6.31 -0.38
CA ALA A 34 -7.35 -6.58 -1.72
C ALA A 34 -6.22 -6.67 -2.74
N VAL A 35 -5.20 -5.82 -2.61
CA VAL A 35 -4.02 -5.89 -3.48
C VAL A 35 -3.27 -7.20 -3.24
N PHE A 36 -3.11 -7.61 -1.98
CA PHE A 36 -2.40 -8.85 -1.66
C PHE A 36 -3.15 -10.07 -2.18
N ASP A 37 -4.47 -10.02 -2.20
CA ASP A 37 -5.26 -11.13 -2.78
C ASP A 37 -4.99 -11.30 -4.26
N GLN A 38 -4.69 -10.20 -4.96
CA GLN A 38 -4.37 -10.26 -6.38
C GLN A 38 -2.90 -10.59 -6.63
N HIS A 39 -2.03 -10.19 -5.69
CA HIS A 39 -0.59 -10.31 -5.85
C HIS A 39 0.02 -10.79 -4.54
N ASP A 40 -0.04 -12.10 -4.30
CA ASP A 40 0.44 -12.69 -3.04
C ASP A 40 1.86 -12.32 -2.68
N GLY A 41 2.74 -12.24 -3.68
CA GLY A 41 4.14 -11.92 -3.44
C GLY A 41 4.35 -10.55 -2.81
N LEU A 42 3.39 -9.68 -2.97
CA LEU A 42 3.51 -8.32 -2.44
C LEU A 42 3.32 -8.29 -0.92
N ARG A 43 2.50 -9.20 -0.39
CA ARG A 43 2.25 -9.26 1.05
C ARG A 43 3.54 -9.41 1.83
N GLU A 44 4.40 -10.33 1.39
CA GLU A 44 5.65 -10.61 2.10
C GLU A 44 6.64 -9.44 2.03
N ARG A 45 6.54 -8.64 0.97
CA ARG A 45 7.45 -7.53 0.79
C ARG A 45 7.04 -6.29 1.57
N ILE A 46 5.75 -6.16 1.86
CA ILE A 46 5.20 -4.97 2.49
C ILE A 46 4.89 -5.19 3.96
N THR A 47 4.47 -6.40 4.34
CA THR A 47 4.05 -6.66 5.70
C THR A 47 4.91 -7.73 6.37
N GLU A 48 4.89 -7.69 7.70
CA GLU A 48 5.54 -8.69 8.53
C GLU A 48 4.65 -8.88 9.76
N ASP A 49 4.23 -10.12 10.00
CA ASP A 49 3.38 -10.46 11.15
C ASP A 49 2.09 -9.63 11.17
N GLY A 50 1.54 -9.36 9.99
CA GLY A 50 0.27 -8.64 9.88
C GLY A 50 0.37 -7.13 9.97
N THR A 51 1.58 -6.59 10.10
CA THR A 51 1.78 -5.14 10.15
C THR A 51 2.74 -4.72 9.05
N LEU A 52 2.73 -3.42 8.74
CA LEU A 52 3.65 -2.89 7.74
C LEU A 52 5.09 -3.00 8.22
N ARG A 53 5.97 -3.36 7.31
CA ARG A 53 7.40 -3.36 7.61
C ARG A 53 7.84 -1.95 7.92
N ARG A 54 8.83 -1.80 8.81
CA ARG A 54 9.21 -0.48 9.33
C ARG A 54 9.75 0.45 8.25
N PHE A 55 10.30 -0.09 7.17
CA PHE A 55 10.83 0.74 6.08
C PHE A 55 9.87 0.85 4.91
N VAL A 56 8.59 0.51 5.11
CA VAL A 56 7.57 0.73 4.09
C VAL A 56 6.69 1.87 4.57
N ASN A 57 6.54 2.89 3.72
CA ASN A 57 5.66 4.01 3.99
C ASN A 57 4.44 3.92 3.11
N VAL A 58 3.29 4.27 3.67
CA VAL A 58 2.04 4.29 2.91
C VAL A 58 1.42 5.66 3.09
N TYR A 59 1.02 6.25 1.99
CA TYR A 59 0.44 7.60 1.97
C TYR A 59 -0.97 7.56 1.43
N VAL A 60 -1.84 8.39 1.99
CA VAL A 60 -3.18 8.63 1.45
C VAL A 60 -3.29 10.13 1.25
N SER A 61 -3.59 10.54 0.02
CA SER A 61 -3.72 11.95 -0.33
C SER A 61 -2.48 12.74 0.05
N GLY A 62 -1.32 12.12 -0.13
CA GLY A 62 -0.04 12.77 0.13
C GLY A 62 0.41 12.80 1.57
N GLU A 63 -0.34 12.17 2.48
CA GLU A 63 -0.02 12.18 3.89
C GLU A 63 0.24 10.76 4.40
N ASP A 64 1.33 10.59 5.14
CA ASP A 64 1.70 9.31 5.71
C ASP A 64 0.62 8.84 6.69
N ILE A 65 0.19 7.58 6.57
CA ILE A 65 -0.88 7.05 7.41
C ILE A 65 -0.49 6.97 8.88
N ARG A 66 0.80 7.03 9.19
CA ARG A 66 1.25 7.05 10.60
C ARG A 66 0.79 8.31 11.32
N PHE A 67 0.55 9.38 10.56
CA PHE A 67 0.02 10.63 11.11
C PHE A 67 -1.49 10.67 11.02
N GLN A 68 -2.11 9.58 10.63
CA GLN A 68 -3.55 9.42 10.56
C GLN A 68 -3.92 8.25 11.47
N ASP A 69 -4.72 7.32 10.99
CA ASP A 69 -5.14 6.17 11.78
C ASP A 69 -4.46 4.87 11.36
N GLY A 70 -3.28 4.96 10.76
CA GLY A 70 -2.57 3.78 10.30
C GLY A 70 -3.39 2.99 9.31
N LEU A 71 -3.43 1.67 9.47
CA LEU A 71 -4.21 0.81 8.59
C LEU A 71 -5.72 1.03 8.71
N ASP A 72 -6.15 1.67 9.78
CA ASP A 72 -7.58 1.98 9.98
C ASP A 72 -7.98 3.31 9.35
N THR A 73 -7.04 3.99 8.68
CA THR A 73 -7.34 5.25 8.00
C THR A 73 -8.47 5.03 7.00
N SER A 74 -9.52 5.86 7.12
CA SER A 74 -10.68 5.77 6.24
C SER A 74 -10.37 6.26 4.84
N LEU A 75 -10.94 5.58 3.85
CA LEU A 75 -10.79 5.95 2.45
C LEU A 75 -12.12 6.37 1.88
N SER A 76 -12.06 7.29 0.92
CA SER A 76 -13.23 7.71 0.16
C SER A 76 -13.11 7.22 -1.28
N ASP A 77 -14.24 7.11 -1.96
CA ASP A 77 -14.24 6.69 -3.35
C ASP A 77 -13.33 7.60 -4.18
N GLY A 78 -12.45 7.00 -4.95
CA GLY A 78 -11.49 7.74 -5.77
C GLY A 78 -10.18 8.06 -5.09
N ASP A 79 -10.01 7.69 -3.83
CA ASP A 79 -8.75 7.95 -3.12
C ASP A 79 -7.61 7.12 -3.70
N GLU A 80 -6.39 7.63 -3.53
CA GLU A 80 -5.19 6.93 -3.91
C GLU A 80 -4.40 6.54 -2.67
N VAL A 81 -3.91 5.31 -2.67
CA VAL A 81 -2.99 4.82 -1.64
C VAL A 81 -1.65 4.62 -2.31
N THR A 82 -0.62 5.30 -1.83
CA THR A 82 0.71 5.21 -2.42
C THR A 82 1.64 4.44 -1.49
N ILE A 83 2.28 3.42 -2.02
CA ILE A 83 3.24 2.61 -1.27
C ILE A 83 4.64 3.06 -1.66
N LEU A 84 5.45 3.45 -0.68
CA LEU A 84 6.82 3.88 -0.92
C LEU A 84 7.74 3.18 0.05
N PRO A 85 8.55 2.23 -0.41
CA PRO A 85 9.54 1.64 0.48
C PRO A 85 10.63 2.65 0.76
N ALA A 86 11.02 2.76 2.02
CA ALA A 86 12.16 3.58 2.39
C ALA A 86 13.42 2.87 1.92
N VAL A 87 14.37 3.62 1.38
CA VAL A 87 15.62 3.04 0.97
C VAL A 87 16.50 2.86 2.20
N ALA A 88 16.80 1.63 2.50
CA ALA A 88 17.65 1.35 3.64
C ALA A 88 19.05 1.91 3.36
N GLY A 89 19.60 2.56 4.33
CA GLY A 89 20.92 3.12 4.17
C GLY A 89 20.89 4.49 3.55
N GLY A 90 19.78 4.92 3.35
CA GLY A 90 19.75 6.19 2.86
C GLY A 90 19.30 6.50 1.74
N ARG A 91 19.66 5.96 2.12
CA ARG A 91 19.87 6.53 1.59
C ARG A 91 19.16 6.78 1.24
#